data_e4b7c5f9b9e91b1a42cd0405c1d34fed
#
_entry.id   e4b7c5f9b9e91b1a42cd0405c1d34fed
#
_cell.length_a   1.000
_cell.length_b   1.000
_cell.length_c   1.000
_cell.angle_alpha   90.00
_cell.angle_beta   90.00
_cell.angle_gamma   90.00
#
_symmetry.space_group_name_H-M   'P 1'
#
loop_
_entity.id
_entity.type
_entity.pdbx_description
1 polymer ?
#
loop_
_entity_poly.entity_id
_entity_poly.type
_entity_poly.pdbx_seq_one_letter_code
_entity_poly.pdbx_strand_id
1 'polypeptide(L)'
;MNLKHIFESTDFVHASGTKEELQVAEFLKSQCEELGVPAHLEGFRVAMGDIEEVHLLADGQEIPCKALSCCGSGVVEGELYYMPGMDPVSLAGAKDKIVLLDQGVGFFSYHDLMKAGAKGLIFQYGNVHYPNTDIDQRDLREAAVGEERKVLCAMIHSGQAMELVKNKVKNIRLEIFQHEYDGESHNVIAEIPGKREEYIVLSAHYDTTSLSHGAYDNMSG
;
A
#
# COMPACT_ATOMS: atom_id res chain seq x y z
N MET A 1 -16.52 -24.69 -15.71
CA MET A 1 -15.49 -23.70 -15.28
C MET A 1 -14.13 -24.14 -15.80
N ASN A 2 -13.38 -23.26 -16.42
CA ASN A 2 -12.00 -23.51 -16.87
C ASN A 2 -11.06 -22.60 -16.07
N LEU A 3 -10.34 -23.16 -15.09
CA LEU A 3 -9.41 -22.40 -14.24
C LEU A 3 -8.35 -21.66 -15.05
N LYS A 4 -7.84 -22.30 -16.13
CA LYS A 4 -6.87 -21.63 -17.01
C LYS A 4 -7.45 -20.35 -17.62
N HIS A 5 -8.72 -20.38 -18.05
CA HIS A 5 -9.38 -19.19 -18.58
C HIS A 5 -9.51 -18.09 -17.53
N ILE A 6 -9.83 -18.44 -16.27
CA ILE A 6 -9.90 -17.45 -15.18
C ILE A 6 -8.53 -16.76 -15.01
N PHE A 7 -7.44 -17.54 -14.87
CA PHE A 7 -6.11 -16.97 -14.73
C PHE A 7 -5.70 -16.09 -15.91
N GLU A 8 -5.92 -16.55 -17.14
CA GLU A 8 -5.57 -15.75 -18.34
C GLU A 8 -6.40 -14.47 -18.46
N SER A 9 -7.65 -14.50 -18.00
CA SER A 9 -8.54 -13.33 -18.03
C SER A 9 -8.30 -12.31 -16.94
N THR A 10 -7.54 -12.65 -15.90
CA THR A 10 -7.25 -11.80 -14.73
C THR A 10 -5.76 -11.55 -14.55
N ASP A 11 -4.90 -11.99 -15.49
CA ASP A 11 -3.44 -11.83 -15.39
C ASP A 11 -2.96 -10.44 -15.83
N PHE A 12 -3.48 -9.42 -15.13
CA PHE A 12 -3.07 -8.03 -15.25
C PHE A 12 -3.22 -7.33 -13.90
N VAL A 13 -2.62 -6.14 -13.77
CA VAL A 13 -2.75 -5.33 -12.55
C VAL A 13 -4.17 -4.76 -12.45
N HIS A 14 -4.84 -5.03 -11.33
CA HIS A 14 -6.19 -4.56 -11.02
C HIS A 14 -6.31 -4.22 -9.53
N ALA A 15 -5.66 -3.12 -9.17
CA ALA A 15 -5.65 -2.64 -7.80
C ALA A 15 -7.05 -2.15 -7.37
N SER A 16 -7.36 -2.32 -6.09
CA SER A 16 -8.63 -1.89 -5.49
C SER A 16 -8.99 -0.44 -5.84
N GLY A 17 -10.24 -0.22 -6.22
CA GLY A 17 -10.77 1.09 -6.62
C GLY A 17 -10.48 1.52 -8.06
N THR A 18 -9.80 0.70 -8.86
CA THR A 18 -9.54 0.98 -10.27
C THR A 18 -10.63 0.42 -11.19
N LYS A 19 -10.71 0.93 -12.42
CA LYS A 19 -11.61 0.36 -13.43
C LYS A 19 -11.24 -1.07 -13.82
N GLU A 20 -9.96 -1.41 -13.71
CA GLU A 20 -9.43 -2.75 -13.93
C GLU A 20 -9.93 -3.72 -12.84
N GLU A 21 -10.02 -3.28 -11.59
CA GLU A 21 -10.62 -4.05 -10.50
C GLU A 21 -12.11 -4.32 -10.77
N LEU A 22 -12.89 -3.30 -11.13
CA LEU A 22 -14.30 -3.49 -11.48
C LEU A 22 -14.48 -4.47 -12.64
N GLN A 23 -13.61 -4.42 -13.67
CA GLN A 23 -13.65 -5.37 -14.78
C GLN A 23 -13.46 -6.82 -14.30
N VAL A 24 -12.55 -7.04 -13.36
CA VAL A 24 -12.33 -8.38 -12.77
C VAL A 24 -13.52 -8.78 -11.90
N ALA A 25 -14.07 -7.85 -11.11
CA ALA A 25 -15.27 -8.11 -10.30
C ALA A 25 -16.47 -8.56 -11.16
N GLU A 26 -16.74 -7.87 -12.27
CA GLU A 26 -17.81 -8.22 -13.21
C GLU A 26 -17.54 -9.59 -13.87
N PHE A 27 -16.30 -9.85 -14.24
CA PHE A 27 -15.90 -11.15 -14.80
C PHE A 27 -16.13 -12.29 -13.79
N LEU A 28 -15.67 -12.15 -12.53
CA LEU A 28 -15.86 -13.16 -11.49
C LEU A 28 -17.34 -13.40 -11.20
N LYS A 29 -18.13 -12.32 -11.13
CA LYS A 29 -19.60 -12.43 -10.99
C LYS A 29 -20.19 -13.27 -12.14
N SER A 30 -19.81 -12.99 -13.39
CA SER A 30 -20.30 -13.74 -14.54
C SER A 30 -19.94 -15.23 -14.49
N GLN A 31 -18.73 -15.54 -14.01
CA GLN A 31 -18.29 -16.94 -13.85
C GLN A 31 -19.13 -17.70 -12.78
N CYS A 32 -19.53 -17.02 -11.71
CA CYS A 32 -20.46 -17.61 -10.73
C CYS A 32 -21.83 -17.87 -11.34
N GLU A 33 -22.36 -16.90 -12.08
CA GLU A 33 -23.67 -17.02 -12.75
C GLU A 33 -23.68 -18.13 -13.82
N GLU A 34 -22.61 -18.32 -14.59
CA GLU A 34 -22.44 -19.43 -15.53
C GLU A 34 -22.47 -20.81 -14.84
N LEU A 35 -22.06 -20.89 -13.59
CA LEU A 35 -22.16 -22.10 -12.76
C LEU A 35 -23.55 -22.29 -12.12
N GLY A 36 -24.48 -21.38 -12.38
CA GLY A 36 -25.82 -21.39 -11.79
C GLY A 36 -25.84 -20.90 -10.34
N VAL A 37 -24.81 -20.21 -9.88
CA VAL A 37 -24.73 -19.62 -8.55
C VAL A 37 -25.06 -18.11 -8.67
N PRO A 38 -26.17 -17.65 -8.05
CA PRO A 38 -26.47 -16.21 -8.01
C PRO A 38 -25.32 -15.42 -7.40
N ALA A 39 -24.93 -14.33 -8.05
CA ALA A 39 -23.89 -13.46 -7.57
C ALA A 39 -24.23 -11.98 -7.77
N HIS A 40 -23.71 -11.12 -6.90
CA HIS A 40 -23.84 -9.67 -7.02
C HIS A 40 -22.56 -8.96 -6.61
N LEU A 41 -22.45 -7.70 -6.99
CA LEU A 41 -21.38 -6.81 -6.55
C LEU A 41 -21.90 -5.96 -5.39
N GLU A 42 -21.08 -5.81 -4.36
CA GLU A 42 -21.28 -4.88 -3.27
C GLU A 42 -20.17 -3.84 -3.28
N GLY A 43 -20.54 -2.59 -3.65
CA GLY A 43 -19.60 -1.49 -3.68
C GLY A 43 -19.29 -0.97 -2.29
N PHE A 44 -18.05 -0.57 -2.06
CA PHE A 44 -17.60 0.10 -0.84
C PHE A 44 -16.58 1.19 -1.15
N ARG A 45 -16.57 2.25 -0.32
CA ARG A 45 -15.66 3.36 -0.45
C ARG A 45 -14.22 2.94 -0.17
N VAL A 46 -13.29 3.42 -0.99
CA VAL A 46 -11.84 3.34 -0.77
C VAL A 46 -11.22 4.73 -0.95
N ALA A 47 -10.23 5.06 -0.13
CA ALA A 47 -9.42 6.25 -0.34
C ALA A 47 -8.43 6.01 -1.49
N MET A 48 -8.38 6.95 -2.43
CA MET A 48 -7.52 6.91 -3.61
C MET A 48 -6.62 8.13 -3.64
N GLY A 49 -5.46 8.01 -4.27
CA GLY A 49 -4.54 9.13 -4.46
C GLY A 49 -3.72 9.00 -5.74
N ASP A 50 -3.89 9.96 -6.63
CA ASP A 50 -3.10 10.08 -7.85
C ASP A 50 -1.86 10.93 -7.56
N ILE A 51 -0.69 10.31 -7.56
CA ILE A 51 0.58 10.99 -7.29
C ILE A 51 0.99 11.75 -8.56
N GLU A 52 1.10 13.07 -8.43
CA GLU A 52 1.50 13.97 -9.50
C GLU A 52 3.01 14.19 -9.51
N GLU A 53 3.61 14.32 -8.33
CA GLU A 53 5.03 14.62 -8.19
C GLU A 53 5.57 14.08 -6.87
N VAL A 54 6.78 13.50 -6.90
CA VAL A 54 7.51 13.06 -5.71
C VAL A 54 9.00 13.29 -5.87
N HIS A 55 9.62 13.94 -4.87
CA HIS A 55 11.08 14.14 -4.77
C HIS A 55 11.57 13.82 -3.37
N LEU A 56 12.64 13.07 -3.28
CA LEU A 56 13.36 12.77 -2.05
C LEU A 56 14.82 13.20 -2.21
N LEU A 57 15.22 14.22 -1.45
CA LEU A 57 16.59 14.70 -1.43
C LEU A 57 17.27 14.32 -0.11
N ALA A 58 18.41 13.67 -0.21
CA ALA A 58 19.27 13.26 0.90
C ALA A 58 20.58 14.05 0.87
N ASP A 59 20.81 14.94 1.83
CA ASP A 59 21.91 15.94 1.83
C ASP A 59 22.05 16.67 0.48
N GLY A 60 20.90 16.97 -0.17
CA GLY A 60 20.80 17.66 -1.45
C GLY A 60 20.95 16.77 -2.69
N GLN A 61 21.17 15.48 -2.53
CA GLN A 61 21.22 14.51 -3.63
C GLN A 61 19.87 13.82 -3.78
N GLU A 62 19.34 13.79 -5.00
CA GLU A 62 18.07 13.12 -5.29
C GLU A 62 18.20 11.59 -5.20
N ILE A 63 17.23 10.98 -4.52
CA ILE A 63 17.13 9.53 -4.33
C ILE A 63 15.84 9.04 -5.01
N PRO A 64 15.92 8.05 -5.92
CA PRO A 64 14.75 7.44 -6.50
C PRO A 64 13.80 6.87 -5.42
N CYS A 65 12.54 7.27 -5.48
CA CYS A 65 11.52 6.87 -4.50
C CYS A 65 10.15 6.77 -5.15
N LYS A 66 9.20 6.16 -4.45
CA LYS A 66 7.75 6.30 -4.71
C LYS A 66 7.06 6.85 -3.47
N ALA A 67 6.15 7.80 -3.63
CA ALA A 67 5.31 8.25 -2.53
C ALA A 67 4.31 7.15 -2.16
N LEU A 68 3.85 7.13 -0.90
CA LEU A 68 2.60 6.43 -0.60
C LEU A 68 1.43 7.32 -1.05
N SER A 69 0.46 6.72 -1.75
CA SER A 69 -0.78 7.44 -2.00
C SER A 69 -1.54 7.68 -0.69
N CYS A 70 -2.39 8.67 -0.67
CA CYS A 70 -3.20 9.05 0.50
C CYS A 70 -2.43 9.52 1.74
N CYS A 71 -1.15 9.88 1.61
CA CYS A 71 -0.33 10.37 2.72
C CYS A 71 -0.33 11.91 2.89
N GLY A 72 -1.13 12.62 2.09
CA GLY A 72 -1.15 14.07 2.04
C GLY A 72 -0.19 14.65 1.01
N SER A 73 -0.26 15.97 0.83
CA SER A 73 0.58 16.74 -0.09
C SER A 73 1.37 17.81 0.66
N GLY A 74 2.56 18.14 0.15
CA GLY A 74 3.38 19.23 0.67
C GLY A 74 4.86 18.90 0.67
N VAL A 75 5.59 19.63 1.51
CA VAL A 75 7.03 19.51 1.68
C VAL A 75 7.36 19.34 3.15
N VAL A 76 8.24 18.41 3.47
CA VAL A 76 8.78 18.23 4.81
C VAL A 76 10.30 18.13 4.78
N GLU A 77 10.95 18.83 5.71
CA GLU A 77 12.39 18.76 5.92
C GLU A 77 12.70 18.35 7.36
N GLY A 78 13.72 17.54 7.51
CA GLY A 78 14.16 17.08 8.82
C GLY A 78 15.43 16.26 8.77
N GLU A 79 15.95 16.00 9.96
CA GLU A 79 17.08 15.09 10.11
C GLU A 79 16.62 13.64 9.91
N LEU A 80 17.41 12.84 9.20
CA LEU A 80 17.17 11.42 9.04
C LEU A 80 17.42 10.67 10.34
N TYR A 81 16.45 9.84 10.74
CA TYR A 81 16.60 8.91 11.84
C TYR A 81 16.28 7.49 11.37
N TYR A 82 17.29 6.63 11.28
CA TYR A 82 17.06 5.20 11.08
C TYR A 82 16.56 4.57 12.38
N MET A 83 15.35 4.05 12.37
CA MET A 83 14.72 3.43 13.53
C MET A 83 14.63 1.90 13.32
N PRO A 84 15.46 1.13 14.02
CA PRO A 84 15.58 -0.32 13.79
C PRO A 84 14.42 -1.14 14.38
N GLY A 85 13.56 -0.54 15.16
CA GLY A 85 12.43 -1.21 15.81
C GLY A 85 11.42 -0.23 16.39
N MET A 86 10.27 -0.75 16.81
CA MET A 86 9.15 0.02 17.37
C MET A 86 9.14 0.02 18.91
N ASP A 87 10.28 -0.25 19.53
CA ASP A 87 10.40 -0.21 20.98
C ASP A 87 10.45 1.24 21.52
N PRO A 88 10.13 1.47 22.82
CA PRO A 88 10.08 2.81 23.39
C PRO A 88 11.40 3.60 23.32
N VAL A 89 12.56 2.93 23.30
CA VAL A 89 13.87 3.58 23.21
C VAL A 89 14.08 4.11 21.78
N SER A 90 13.79 3.28 20.79
CA SER A 90 13.83 3.68 19.37
C SER A 90 12.85 4.82 19.07
N LEU A 91 11.61 4.73 19.57
CA LEU A 91 10.60 5.79 19.41
C LEU A 91 11.02 7.14 20.00
N ALA A 92 11.77 7.14 21.11
CA ALA A 92 12.25 8.38 21.72
C ALA A 92 13.17 9.21 20.80
N GLY A 93 13.82 8.59 19.82
CA GLY A 93 14.65 9.28 18.83
C GLY A 93 13.88 9.90 17.66
N ALA A 94 12.58 9.61 17.50
CA ALA A 94 11.79 10.00 16.32
C ALA A 94 11.31 11.46 16.32
N LYS A 95 11.39 12.14 17.47
CA LYS A 95 10.87 13.50 17.62
C LYS A 95 11.53 14.47 16.64
N ASP A 96 10.70 15.17 15.87
CA ASP A 96 11.09 16.18 14.88
C ASP A 96 11.97 15.62 13.72
N LYS A 97 12.01 14.29 13.52
CA LYS A 97 12.81 13.63 12.51
C LYS A 97 11.96 13.09 11.35
N ILE A 98 12.64 12.83 10.23
CA ILE A 98 12.13 11.97 9.17
C ILE A 98 12.67 10.56 9.45
N VAL A 99 11.76 9.63 9.70
CA VAL A 99 12.08 8.30 10.22
C VAL A 99 12.20 7.30 9.09
N LEU A 100 13.36 6.64 8.96
CA LEU A 100 13.56 5.51 8.05
C LEU A 100 13.25 4.21 8.80
N LEU A 101 12.31 3.46 8.25
CA LEU A 101 11.78 2.20 8.79
C LEU A 101 12.11 1.02 7.88
N ASP A 102 12.29 -0.14 8.45
CA ASP A 102 12.51 -1.40 7.72
C ASP A 102 11.21 -2.16 7.41
N GLN A 103 10.07 -1.66 7.85
CA GLN A 103 8.76 -2.27 7.62
C GLN A 103 7.67 -1.22 7.51
N GLY A 104 6.53 -1.62 6.91
CA GLY A 104 5.32 -0.79 6.88
C GLY A 104 4.72 -0.57 8.27
N VAL A 105 3.82 0.39 8.35
CA VAL A 105 3.12 0.74 9.60
C VAL A 105 1.67 0.27 9.58
N GLY A 106 1.21 -0.25 10.72
CA GLY A 106 -0.21 -0.47 11.02
C GLY A 106 -0.71 0.58 12.01
N PHE A 107 -1.96 0.44 12.46
CA PHE A 107 -2.61 1.40 13.35
C PHE A 107 -1.78 1.76 14.59
N PHE A 108 -1.34 0.78 15.37
CA PHE A 108 -0.60 1.06 16.61
C PHE A 108 0.78 1.68 16.35
N SER A 109 1.52 1.17 15.37
CA SER A 109 2.85 1.69 15.06
C SER A 109 2.79 3.10 14.46
N TYR A 110 1.79 3.41 13.64
CA TYR A 110 1.58 4.77 13.15
C TYR A 110 1.25 5.74 14.28
N HIS A 111 0.32 5.38 15.15
CA HIS A 111 -0.05 6.15 16.32
C HIS A 111 1.15 6.45 17.25
N ASP A 112 1.98 5.43 17.52
CA ASP A 112 3.18 5.60 18.34
C ASP A 112 4.20 6.55 17.71
N LEU A 113 4.40 6.47 16.38
CA LEU A 113 5.25 7.40 15.63
C LEU A 113 4.71 8.85 15.67
N MET A 114 3.39 9.02 15.53
CA MET A 114 2.77 10.34 15.60
C MET A 114 2.89 10.93 17.01
N LYS A 115 2.68 10.13 18.06
CA LYS A 115 2.92 10.53 19.48
C LYS A 115 4.38 10.85 19.74
N ALA A 116 5.30 10.11 19.16
CA ALA A 116 6.74 10.37 19.26
C ALA A 116 7.16 11.66 18.51
N GLY A 117 6.30 12.20 17.64
CA GLY A 117 6.53 13.45 16.94
C GLY A 117 7.32 13.31 15.64
N ALA A 118 7.27 12.17 14.98
CA ALA A 118 7.85 11.99 13.64
C ALA A 118 7.24 12.98 12.64
N LYS A 119 8.08 13.57 11.77
CA LYS A 119 7.66 14.57 10.77
C LYS A 119 7.29 13.96 9.43
N GLY A 120 7.92 12.85 9.05
CA GLY A 120 7.72 12.12 7.82
C GLY A 120 8.27 10.72 7.96
N LEU A 121 7.87 9.81 7.07
CA LEU A 121 8.27 8.42 7.11
C LEU A 121 8.87 7.99 5.77
N ILE A 122 9.94 7.20 5.84
CA ILE A 122 10.55 6.55 4.69
C ILE A 122 10.58 5.06 4.98
N PHE A 123 10.07 4.25 4.06
CA PHE A 123 10.06 2.80 4.16
C PHE A 123 11.04 2.20 3.17
N GLN A 124 11.80 1.20 3.59
CA GLN A 124 12.57 0.41 2.65
C GLN A 124 11.72 -0.69 2.02
N TYR A 125 11.99 -0.99 0.75
CA TYR A 125 11.32 -2.03 -0.02
C TYR A 125 12.33 -2.84 -0.84
N GLY A 126 11.97 -4.08 -1.14
CA GLY A 126 12.79 -4.96 -1.97
C GLY A 126 13.95 -5.61 -1.20
N ASN A 127 14.90 -6.12 -1.96
CA ASN A 127 16.04 -6.87 -1.42
C ASN A 127 17.34 -6.39 -2.07
N VAL A 128 18.36 -6.16 -1.27
CA VAL A 128 19.69 -5.69 -1.73
C VAL A 128 20.34 -6.60 -2.77
N HIS A 129 19.97 -7.88 -2.81
CA HIS A 129 20.44 -8.82 -3.82
C HIS A 129 19.75 -8.69 -5.18
N TYR A 130 18.65 -7.93 -5.25
CA TYR A 130 17.88 -7.65 -6.46
C TYR A 130 17.71 -6.14 -6.66
N PRO A 131 18.83 -5.42 -6.96
CA PRO A 131 18.86 -3.95 -6.93
C PRO A 131 18.01 -3.28 -8.04
N ASN A 132 17.60 -4.04 -9.04
CA ASN A 132 16.80 -3.56 -10.17
C ASN A 132 15.29 -3.87 -10.03
N THR A 133 14.86 -4.42 -8.90
CA THR A 133 13.44 -4.63 -8.63
C THR A 133 12.77 -3.27 -8.43
N ASP A 134 11.66 -3.04 -9.12
CA ASP A 134 10.88 -1.81 -8.94
C ASP A 134 10.26 -1.77 -7.53
N ILE A 135 9.93 -0.56 -7.08
CA ILE A 135 9.24 -0.32 -5.81
C ILE A 135 7.74 -0.43 -6.08
N ASP A 136 7.04 -1.25 -5.27
CA ASP A 136 5.59 -1.35 -5.35
C ASP A 136 4.92 -0.02 -4.95
N GLN A 137 3.86 0.37 -5.65
CA GLN A 137 3.05 1.51 -5.26
C GLN A 137 2.14 1.11 -4.10
N ARG A 138 2.31 1.77 -2.97
CA ARG A 138 1.53 1.53 -1.74
C ARG A 138 0.73 2.77 -1.35
N ASP A 139 -0.25 2.55 -0.51
CA ASP A 139 -1.08 3.60 0.09
C ASP A 139 -0.84 3.70 1.60
N LEU A 140 -1.00 4.90 2.14
CA LEU A 140 -1.12 5.10 3.57
C LEU A 140 -2.58 4.84 3.96
N ARG A 141 -2.86 3.62 4.39
CA ARG A 141 -4.22 3.16 4.67
C ARG A 141 -4.90 3.99 5.75
N GLU A 142 -6.13 4.41 5.52
CA GLU A 142 -6.95 5.11 6.51
C GLU A 142 -7.04 4.32 7.83
N ALA A 143 -7.14 3.00 7.76
CA ALA A 143 -7.14 2.13 8.94
C ALA A 143 -5.83 2.18 9.76
N ALA A 144 -4.70 2.54 9.14
CA ALA A 144 -3.45 2.75 9.86
C ALA A 144 -3.38 4.15 10.49
N VAL A 145 -3.90 5.17 9.79
CA VAL A 145 -3.90 6.56 10.25
C VAL A 145 -4.89 6.77 11.41
N GLY A 146 -6.11 6.22 11.29
CA GLY A 146 -7.18 6.46 12.27
C GLY A 146 -7.49 7.95 12.39
N GLU A 147 -7.46 8.48 13.60
CA GLU A 147 -7.69 9.91 13.93
C GLU A 147 -6.39 10.74 13.93
N GLU A 148 -5.24 10.13 13.67
CA GLU A 148 -3.97 10.83 13.66
C GLU A 148 -3.82 11.73 12.42
N ARG A 149 -2.91 12.71 12.52
CA ARG A 149 -2.53 13.50 11.35
C ARG A 149 -1.81 12.63 10.31
N LYS A 150 -2.03 12.90 9.04
CA LYS A 150 -1.21 12.35 7.98
C LYS A 150 0.18 13.00 7.98
N VAL A 151 1.20 12.22 7.64
CA VAL A 151 2.56 12.71 7.35
C VAL A 151 3.00 12.17 6.00
N LEU A 152 3.86 12.93 5.33
CA LEU A 152 4.40 12.51 4.04
C LEU A 152 5.19 11.19 4.20
N CYS A 153 4.89 10.25 3.32
CA CYS A 153 5.46 8.90 3.34
C CYS A 153 6.03 8.54 1.98
N ALA A 154 7.26 8.05 1.95
CA ALA A 154 7.90 7.57 0.72
C ALA A 154 8.50 6.18 0.92
N MET A 155 8.66 5.45 -0.18
CA MET A 155 9.36 4.18 -0.24
C MET A 155 10.61 4.31 -1.07
N ILE A 156 11.70 3.71 -0.61
CA ILE A 156 12.97 3.61 -1.31
C ILE A 156 13.43 2.15 -1.37
N HIS A 157 14.27 1.82 -2.34
CA HIS A 157 14.83 0.47 -2.41
C HIS A 157 15.77 0.20 -1.22
N SER A 158 15.78 -1.03 -0.70
CA SER A 158 16.61 -1.43 0.45
C SER A 158 18.10 -1.13 0.28
N GLY A 159 18.62 -1.21 -0.97
CA GLY A 159 20.00 -0.82 -1.28
C GLY A 159 20.25 0.67 -1.05
N GLN A 160 19.30 1.53 -1.39
CA GLN A 160 19.40 2.97 -1.14
C GLN A 160 19.29 3.27 0.36
N ALA A 161 18.37 2.62 1.07
CA ALA A 161 18.25 2.74 2.53
C ALA A 161 19.58 2.40 3.22
N MET A 162 20.22 1.30 2.81
CA MET A 162 21.53 0.89 3.30
C MET A 162 22.59 1.97 3.05
N GLU A 163 22.64 2.57 1.84
CA GLU A 163 23.60 3.61 1.52
C GLU A 163 23.35 4.91 2.32
N LEU A 164 22.08 5.30 2.56
CA LEU A 164 21.77 6.45 3.42
C LEU A 164 22.36 6.27 4.83
N VAL A 165 22.19 5.10 5.41
CA VAL A 165 22.68 4.79 6.77
C VAL A 165 24.21 4.69 6.78
N LYS A 166 24.82 3.99 5.82
CA LYS A 166 26.27 3.80 5.69
C LYS A 166 27.01 5.13 5.49
N ASN A 167 26.46 6.01 4.67
CA ASN A 167 27.04 7.33 4.39
C ASN A 167 26.69 8.38 5.44
N LYS A 168 25.93 7.99 6.49
CA LYS A 168 25.54 8.87 7.61
C LYS A 168 24.83 10.15 7.11
N VAL A 169 23.95 10.00 6.13
CA VAL A 169 23.12 11.09 5.63
C VAL A 169 22.36 11.72 6.79
N LYS A 170 22.31 13.05 6.82
CA LYS A 170 21.72 13.79 7.92
C LYS A 170 20.40 14.45 7.56
N ASN A 171 20.32 15.08 6.40
CA ASN A 171 19.17 15.92 6.07
C ASN A 171 18.36 15.29 4.96
N ILE A 172 17.07 15.23 5.18
CA ILE A 172 16.10 14.78 4.20
C ILE A 172 15.15 15.93 3.89
N ARG A 173 14.86 16.12 2.60
CA ARG A 173 13.74 16.88 2.10
C ARG A 173 12.87 15.95 1.27
N LEU A 174 11.61 15.83 1.65
CA LEU A 174 10.60 15.02 0.96
C LEU A 174 9.49 15.95 0.46
N GLU A 175 9.24 15.91 -0.82
CA GLU A 175 8.17 16.63 -1.50
C GLU A 175 7.22 15.61 -2.15
N ILE A 176 5.93 15.75 -1.88
CA ILE A 176 4.89 14.92 -2.46
C ILE A 176 3.72 15.81 -2.83
N PHE A 177 3.27 15.76 -4.07
CA PHE A 177 2.04 16.35 -4.52
C PHE A 177 1.15 15.28 -5.14
N GLN A 178 -0.09 15.20 -4.66
CA GLN A 178 -1.06 14.22 -5.08
C GLN A 178 -2.47 14.77 -4.98
N HIS A 179 -3.37 14.24 -5.80
CA HIS A 179 -4.79 14.45 -5.69
C HIS A 179 -5.44 13.27 -4.97
N GLU A 180 -6.00 13.52 -3.79
CA GLU A 180 -6.72 12.49 -3.01
C GLU A 180 -8.22 12.60 -3.27
N TYR A 181 -8.88 11.44 -3.42
CA TYR A 181 -10.32 11.36 -3.67
C TYR A 181 -10.91 10.05 -3.15
N ASP A 182 -12.24 9.99 -3.09
CA ASP A 182 -12.97 8.77 -2.76
C ASP A 182 -13.22 7.98 -4.05
N GLY A 183 -12.72 6.75 -4.09
CA GLY A 183 -13.02 5.75 -5.10
C GLY A 183 -14.02 4.72 -4.60
N GLU A 184 -14.37 3.79 -5.45
CA GLU A 184 -15.24 2.65 -5.13
C GLU A 184 -14.55 1.35 -5.53
N SER A 185 -14.52 0.39 -4.61
CA SER A 185 -14.08 -0.98 -4.86
C SER A 185 -15.23 -1.95 -4.56
N HIS A 186 -15.09 -3.21 -4.93
CA HIS A 186 -16.21 -4.14 -4.94
C HIS A 186 -15.89 -5.46 -4.26
N ASN A 187 -16.85 -5.98 -3.50
CA ASN A 187 -16.90 -7.38 -3.14
C ASN A 187 -17.74 -8.14 -4.16
N VAL A 188 -17.26 -9.28 -4.60
CA VAL A 188 -18.04 -10.23 -5.40
C VAL A 188 -18.65 -11.25 -4.43
N ILE A 189 -19.96 -11.20 -4.25
CA ILE A 189 -20.69 -12.04 -3.31
C ILE A 189 -21.50 -13.08 -4.10
N ALA A 190 -21.25 -14.36 -3.83
CA ALA A 190 -21.96 -15.47 -4.40
C ALA A 190 -22.52 -16.37 -3.27
N GLU A 191 -23.79 -16.74 -3.36
CA GLU A 191 -24.46 -17.49 -2.31
C GLU A 191 -25.03 -18.81 -2.82
N ILE A 192 -24.72 -19.90 -2.12
CA ILE A 192 -25.29 -21.22 -2.36
C ILE A 192 -26.24 -21.52 -1.19
N PRO A 193 -27.58 -21.56 -1.41
CA PRO A 193 -28.54 -21.79 -0.35
C PRO A 193 -28.35 -23.17 0.28
N GLY A 194 -28.29 -23.21 1.60
CA GLY A 194 -28.25 -24.44 2.42
C GLY A 194 -29.59 -24.81 2.99
N LYS A 195 -29.58 -25.84 3.85
CA LYS A 195 -30.77 -26.29 4.61
C LYS A 195 -30.85 -25.74 6.04
N ARG A 196 -29.79 -25.05 6.45
CA ARG A 196 -29.63 -24.49 7.79
C ARG A 196 -29.57 -22.96 7.71
N GLU A 197 -29.78 -22.32 8.85
CA GLU A 197 -29.68 -20.85 8.96
C GLU A 197 -28.25 -20.37 9.17
N GLU A 198 -27.31 -21.29 9.53
CA GLU A 198 -25.90 -20.95 9.67
C GLU A 198 -25.21 -20.81 8.34
N TYR A 199 -24.30 -19.86 8.24
CA TYR A 199 -23.47 -19.61 7.07
C TYR A 199 -22.04 -20.13 7.27
N ILE A 200 -21.45 -20.67 6.21
CA ILE A 200 -20.02 -20.82 6.08
C ILE A 200 -19.56 -19.79 5.07
N VAL A 201 -18.68 -18.88 5.49
CA VAL A 201 -18.10 -17.85 4.63
C VAL A 201 -16.72 -18.29 4.19
N LEU A 202 -16.49 -18.30 2.87
CA LEU A 202 -15.17 -18.42 2.26
C LEU A 202 -14.82 -17.04 1.68
N SER A 203 -13.67 -16.51 2.03
CA SER A 203 -13.24 -15.20 1.56
C SER A 203 -11.81 -15.23 1.06
N ALA A 204 -11.56 -14.55 -0.05
CA ALA A 204 -10.23 -14.30 -0.59
C ALA A 204 -10.25 -12.92 -1.25
N HIS A 205 -9.14 -12.18 -1.20
CA HIS A 205 -9.04 -10.98 -1.99
C HIS A 205 -8.70 -11.33 -3.45
N TYR A 206 -9.15 -10.52 -4.37
CA TYR A 206 -8.85 -10.68 -5.79
C TYR A 206 -8.10 -9.49 -6.38
N ASP A 207 -8.06 -8.37 -5.67
CA ASP A 207 -7.31 -7.18 -6.08
C ASP A 207 -5.80 -7.42 -6.00
N THR A 208 -5.05 -6.65 -6.79
CA THR A 208 -3.59 -6.77 -6.88
C THR A 208 -2.88 -5.56 -6.31
N THR A 209 -1.57 -5.70 -6.08
CA THR A 209 -0.67 -4.56 -5.91
C THR A 209 -0.23 -4.02 -7.29
N SER A 210 0.49 -2.90 -7.32
CA SER A 210 0.95 -2.28 -8.58
C SER A 210 1.99 -3.10 -9.36
N LEU A 211 2.62 -4.09 -8.71
CA LEU A 211 3.65 -4.96 -9.31
C LEU A 211 3.21 -6.40 -9.48
N SER A 212 2.08 -6.79 -8.89
CA SER A 212 1.58 -8.16 -8.96
C SER A 212 0.57 -8.31 -10.09
N HIS A 213 0.79 -9.30 -10.94
CA HIS A 213 -0.23 -9.78 -11.86
C HIS A 213 -1.23 -10.65 -11.11
N GLY A 214 -2.51 -10.54 -11.46
CA GLY A 214 -3.62 -11.18 -10.76
C GLY A 214 -3.53 -12.70 -10.62
N ALA A 215 -2.96 -13.37 -11.59
CA ALA A 215 -2.78 -14.82 -11.54
C ALA A 215 -1.86 -15.29 -10.41
N TYR A 216 -0.93 -14.43 -9.97
CA TYR A 216 -0.01 -14.74 -8.88
C TYR A 216 -0.57 -14.32 -7.51
N ASP A 217 -1.06 -13.09 -7.41
CA ASP A 217 -1.56 -12.51 -6.16
C ASP A 217 -2.79 -11.63 -6.44
N ASN A 218 -4.04 -12.16 -6.20
CA ASN A 218 -4.32 -13.40 -5.45
C ASN A 218 -5.35 -14.32 -6.13
N MET A 219 -5.45 -14.39 -7.44
CA MET A 219 -6.40 -15.29 -8.13
C MET A 219 -6.08 -16.78 -7.94
N SER A 220 -4.91 -17.11 -7.38
CA SER A 220 -4.51 -18.49 -7.05
C SER A 220 -4.82 -18.87 -5.59
N GLY A 221 -5.29 -17.94 -4.79
CA GLY A 221 -5.56 -18.07 -3.34
C GLY A 221 -6.94 -18.55 -2.95
#